data_559bc1c97f28861238a6f64b0c664b38
#
_entry.id   559bc1c97f28861238a6f64b0c664b38
#
_cell.length_a   1.000
_cell.length_b   1.000
_cell.length_c   1.000
_cell.angle_alpha   90.00
_cell.angle_beta   90.00
_cell.angle_gamma   90.00
#
_symmetry.space_group_name_H-M   'P 1'
#
loop_
_entity.id
_entity.type
_entity.pdbx_description
1 polymer ?
#
loop_
_entity_poly.entity_id
_entity_poly.type
_entity_poly.pdbx_seq_one_letter_code
_entity_poly.pdbx_strand_id
1 'polypeptide(L)'
;MTDLEALVVAGYVFADEYRVPARAGRPALVSDAELVALAVAQAAIGISSDRQFLGLIGRVLPGWFPHLPDQSQYNRRLRGLVELISIVQQRLARFIDVGGARLADGTQLPVASYPGCQQRSDFAGFARYGFAKSQHRFVWGVRLVLLTDRRGLPLGYTVVPANEKEYEPLADLLTGTPAEIVIADKGFWGRGYQTRLAADGITLLTPDKTRTATNLARERALASTRLVIESVFANLKGQMRLEHHLAKTPAGLCVRIAQRILALTLGILLNTLSGRPARALAAYDGR
;
A
#
# COMPACT_ATOMS: atom_id res chain seq x y z
N MET A 1 7.61 2.17 26.00
CA MET A 1 7.25 2.58 24.62
C MET A 1 6.23 1.58 24.11
N THR A 2 5.05 2.04 23.70
CA THR A 2 4.01 1.20 23.11
C THR A 2 4.41 0.81 21.68
N ASP A 3 3.73 -0.19 21.10
CA ASP A 3 3.99 -0.61 19.72
C ASP A 3 3.69 0.52 18.73
N LEU A 4 2.62 1.31 18.95
CA LEU A 4 2.31 2.47 18.12
C LEU A 4 3.41 3.54 18.22
N GLU A 5 3.92 3.81 19.42
CA GLU A 5 5.05 4.74 19.61
C GLU A 5 6.29 4.28 18.83
N ALA A 6 6.62 2.99 18.89
CA ALA A 6 7.72 2.43 18.13
C ALA A 6 7.55 2.61 16.62
N LEU A 7 6.32 2.41 16.12
CA LEU A 7 5.98 2.60 14.71
C LEU A 7 6.13 4.06 14.27
N VAL A 8 5.70 5.01 15.11
CA VAL A 8 5.79 6.45 14.87
C VAL A 8 7.24 6.92 14.86
N VAL A 9 8.04 6.46 15.85
CA VAL A 9 9.49 6.74 15.89
C VAL A 9 10.19 6.22 14.64
N ALA A 10 9.91 4.98 14.25
CA ALA A 10 10.50 4.42 13.04
C ALA A 10 10.12 5.25 11.80
N GLY A 11 8.86 5.65 11.67
CA GLY A 11 8.39 6.52 10.58
C GLY A 11 9.11 7.86 10.54
N TYR A 12 9.34 8.46 11.71
CA TYR A 12 10.10 9.71 11.86
C TYR A 12 11.56 9.54 11.44
N VAL A 13 12.26 8.58 12.06
CA VAL A 13 13.71 8.37 11.88
C VAL A 13 14.03 8.09 10.41
N PHE A 14 13.33 7.16 9.80
CA PHE A 14 13.56 6.85 8.39
C PHE A 14 13.18 7.99 7.43
N ALA A 15 12.22 8.84 7.78
CA ALA A 15 11.91 10.01 6.97
C ALA A 15 12.92 11.14 7.14
N ASP A 16 13.49 11.31 8.35
CA ASP A 16 14.49 12.34 8.67
C ASP A 16 15.84 12.08 7.99
N GLU A 17 16.18 10.81 7.74
CA GLU A 17 17.37 10.43 6.96
C GLU A 17 17.35 10.98 5.52
N TYR A 18 16.14 11.19 4.96
CA TYR A 18 15.94 11.68 3.59
C TYR A 18 15.52 13.14 3.60
N ARG A 19 16.48 14.03 3.86
CA ARG A 19 16.22 15.47 3.86
C ARG A 19 15.76 15.94 2.50
N VAL A 20 14.53 16.46 2.45
CA VAL A 20 14.06 17.22 1.30
C VAL A 20 14.77 18.57 1.31
N PRO A 21 15.22 19.10 0.15
CA PRO A 21 15.83 20.42 0.07
C PRO A 21 14.99 21.47 0.79
N ALA A 22 15.65 22.35 1.54
CA ALA A 22 14.97 23.40 2.29
C ALA A 22 14.13 24.26 1.34
N ARG A 23 12.85 24.41 1.67
CA ARG A 23 11.96 25.31 0.93
C ARG A 23 12.31 26.74 1.25
N ALA A 24 12.26 27.63 0.26
CA ALA A 24 12.42 29.06 0.50
C ALA A 24 11.29 29.55 1.43
N GLY A 25 11.60 30.45 2.36
CA GLY A 25 10.66 31.06 3.27
C GLY A 25 10.87 30.68 4.74
N ARG A 26 9.89 31.03 5.58
CA ARG A 26 9.94 30.71 7.02
C ARG A 26 9.94 29.20 7.25
N PRO A 27 10.84 28.65 8.10
CA PRO A 27 10.83 27.26 8.46
C PRO A 27 9.47 26.83 9.01
N ALA A 28 9.02 25.64 8.61
CA ALA A 28 7.76 25.10 9.12
C ALA A 28 7.91 24.65 10.58
N LEU A 29 6.91 24.93 11.41
CA LEU A 29 6.89 24.48 12.82
C LEU A 29 6.84 22.95 12.96
N VAL A 30 6.25 22.28 11.99
CA VAL A 30 6.19 20.81 11.91
C VAL A 30 7.07 20.38 10.74
N SER A 31 8.06 19.54 10.97
CA SER A 31 8.97 19.02 9.94
C SER A 31 8.26 18.07 8.96
N ASP A 32 8.89 17.76 7.85
CA ASP A 32 8.36 16.76 6.91
C ASP A 32 8.46 15.34 7.50
N ALA A 33 9.47 15.05 8.33
CA ALA A 33 9.58 13.79 9.06
C ALA A 33 8.45 13.60 10.09
N GLU A 34 8.09 14.67 10.83
CA GLU A 34 6.94 14.64 11.75
C GLU A 34 5.63 14.41 10.97
N LEU A 35 5.47 14.99 9.79
CA LEU A 35 4.29 14.75 8.95
C LEU A 35 4.21 13.31 8.45
N VAL A 36 5.34 12.69 8.09
CA VAL A 36 5.40 11.26 7.73
C VAL A 36 5.05 10.40 8.94
N ALA A 37 5.59 10.71 10.12
CA ALA A 37 5.27 10.01 11.36
C ALA A 37 3.77 10.10 11.69
N LEU A 38 3.17 11.29 11.58
CA LEU A 38 1.71 11.48 11.72
C LEU A 38 0.92 10.67 10.68
N ALA A 39 1.37 10.63 9.42
CA ALA A 39 0.73 9.87 8.36
C ALA A 39 0.76 8.35 8.62
N VAL A 40 1.88 7.85 9.15
CA VAL A 40 2.05 6.44 9.58
C VAL A 40 1.11 6.13 10.74
N ALA A 41 1.06 6.98 11.78
CA ALA A 41 0.13 6.84 12.89
C ALA A 41 -1.33 6.83 12.42
N GLN A 42 -1.72 7.77 11.55
CA GLN A 42 -3.07 7.84 11.00
C GLN A 42 -3.47 6.56 10.27
N ALA A 43 -2.57 6.01 9.47
CA ALA A 43 -2.80 4.77 8.74
C ALA A 43 -2.94 3.57 9.68
N ALA A 44 -2.05 3.43 10.68
CA ALA A 44 -2.04 2.32 11.62
C ALA A 44 -3.30 2.30 12.52
N ILE A 45 -3.70 3.47 13.06
CA ILE A 45 -4.91 3.63 13.86
C ILE A 45 -6.19 3.45 13.01
N GLY A 46 -6.11 3.63 11.69
CA GLY A 46 -7.23 3.44 10.78
C GLY A 46 -8.23 4.61 10.76
N ILE A 47 -7.78 5.84 11.04
CA ILE A 47 -8.64 7.03 10.99
C ILE A 47 -8.51 7.70 9.63
N SER A 48 -9.56 7.63 8.79
CA SER A 48 -9.55 8.20 7.45
C SER A 48 -9.66 9.72 7.41
N SER A 49 -10.36 10.32 8.38
CA SER A 49 -10.58 11.77 8.44
C SER A 49 -9.40 12.49 9.09
N ASP A 50 -8.75 13.40 8.35
CA ASP A 50 -7.64 14.21 8.86
C ASP A 50 -8.05 15.05 10.07
N ARG A 51 -9.25 15.64 10.04
CA ARG A 51 -9.78 16.44 11.14
C ARG A 51 -9.95 15.60 12.41
N GLN A 52 -10.55 14.42 12.28
CA GLN A 52 -10.73 13.53 13.43
C GLN A 52 -9.39 13.02 13.97
N PHE A 53 -8.47 12.65 13.07
CA PHE A 53 -7.14 12.18 13.45
C PHE A 53 -6.37 13.27 14.20
N LEU A 54 -6.25 14.48 13.67
CA LEU A 54 -5.53 15.57 14.32
C LEU A 54 -6.16 15.97 15.66
N GLY A 55 -7.48 15.85 15.80
CA GLY A 55 -8.18 16.08 17.08
C GLY A 55 -7.97 14.96 18.10
N LEU A 56 -7.52 13.77 17.67
CA LEU A 56 -7.34 12.61 18.56
C LEU A 56 -5.88 12.37 18.93
N ILE A 57 -4.93 12.62 18.02
CA ILE A 57 -3.55 12.15 18.14
C ILE A 57 -2.85 12.66 19.41
N GLY A 58 -3.11 13.87 19.84
CA GLY A 58 -2.56 14.40 21.09
C GLY A 58 -3.02 13.67 22.35
N ARG A 59 -4.14 12.95 22.30
CA ARG A 59 -4.62 12.07 23.39
C ARG A 59 -4.06 10.66 23.30
N VAL A 60 -3.84 10.18 22.08
CA VAL A 60 -3.28 8.83 21.84
C VAL A 60 -1.78 8.81 22.10
N LEU A 61 -1.08 9.88 21.72
CA LEU A 61 0.37 10.07 21.89
C LEU A 61 0.65 11.39 22.61
N PRO A 62 0.38 11.47 23.93
CA PRO A 62 0.53 12.72 24.69
C PRO A 62 1.98 13.19 24.74
N GLY A 63 2.23 14.46 24.36
CA GLY A 63 3.56 15.07 24.39
C GLY A 63 4.47 14.75 23.20
N TRP A 64 4.07 13.85 22.29
CA TRP A 64 4.90 13.44 21.14
C TRP A 64 4.95 14.49 20.02
N PHE A 65 3.87 15.22 19.83
CA PHE A 65 3.75 16.25 18.81
C PHE A 65 3.40 17.59 19.47
N PRO A 66 4.41 18.39 19.86
CA PRO A 66 4.16 19.68 20.52
C PRO A 66 3.45 20.68 19.63
N HIS A 67 3.59 20.54 18.32
CA HIS A 67 2.89 21.31 17.33
C HIS A 67 2.17 20.38 16.35
N LEU A 68 0.90 20.69 16.07
CA LEU A 68 0.11 19.99 15.06
C LEU A 68 -0.28 21.01 13.98
N PRO A 69 -0.23 20.61 12.70
CA PRO A 69 -0.74 21.45 11.62
C PRO A 69 -2.27 21.52 11.68
N ASP A 70 -2.86 22.57 11.13
CA ASP A 70 -4.29 22.52 10.81
C ASP A 70 -4.58 21.50 9.70
N GLN A 71 -5.86 21.11 9.55
CA GLN A 71 -6.28 20.12 8.57
C GLN A 71 -5.86 20.47 7.13
N SER A 72 -5.95 21.73 6.74
CA SER A 72 -5.64 22.19 5.39
C SER A 72 -4.15 22.11 5.11
N GLN A 73 -3.33 22.53 6.07
CA GLN A 73 -1.87 22.44 6.02
C GLN A 73 -1.42 20.97 5.97
N TYR A 74 -1.96 20.14 6.87
CA TYR A 74 -1.68 18.71 6.90
C TYR A 74 -1.95 18.06 5.54
N ASN A 75 -3.16 18.23 5.01
CA ASN A 75 -3.55 17.63 3.75
C ASN A 75 -2.72 18.13 2.55
N ARG A 76 -2.48 19.45 2.47
CA ARG A 76 -1.69 20.06 1.40
C ARG A 76 -0.23 19.59 1.44
N ARG A 77 0.40 19.64 2.61
CA ARG A 77 1.81 19.24 2.78
C ARG A 77 1.98 17.76 2.55
N LEU A 78 1.10 16.92 3.11
CA LEU A 78 1.16 15.47 2.96
C LEU A 78 1.10 15.04 1.49
N ARG A 79 0.27 15.69 0.66
CA ARG A 79 0.25 15.44 -0.80
C ARG A 79 1.60 15.72 -1.46
N GLY A 80 2.31 16.73 -0.99
CA GLY A 80 3.66 17.05 -1.47
C GLY A 80 4.76 16.10 -0.98
N LEU A 81 4.45 15.18 -0.04
CA LEU A 81 5.41 14.22 0.53
C LEU A 81 5.25 12.81 -0.04
N VAL A 82 4.39 12.60 -1.05
CA VAL A 82 4.17 11.27 -1.64
C VAL A 82 5.48 10.63 -2.13
N GLU A 83 6.36 11.41 -2.71
CA GLU A 83 7.67 10.95 -3.20
C GLU A 83 8.58 10.54 -2.03
N LEU A 84 8.70 11.37 -0.98
CA LEU A 84 9.47 11.04 0.22
C LEU A 84 8.96 9.74 0.86
N ILE A 85 7.65 9.62 1.06
CA ILE A 85 7.02 8.41 1.61
C ILE A 85 7.35 7.18 0.76
N SER A 86 7.32 7.31 -0.56
CA SER A 86 7.63 6.23 -1.49
C SER A 86 9.11 5.84 -1.46
N ILE A 87 10.02 6.82 -1.40
CA ILE A 87 11.47 6.57 -1.28
C ILE A 87 11.78 5.83 0.02
N VAL A 88 11.25 6.30 1.15
CA VAL A 88 11.42 5.65 2.46
C VAL A 88 10.92 4.21 2.40
N GLN A 89 9.71 4.01 1.88
CA GLN A 89 9.12 2.67 1.76
C GLN A 89 9.96 1.73 0.89
N GLN A 90 10.39 2.18 -0.29
CA GLN A 90 11.21 1.36 -1.19
C GLN A 90 12.58 1.00 -0.61
N ARG A 91 13.23 1.91 0.09
CA ARG A 91 14.52 1.65 0.73
C ARG A 91 14.39 0.66 1.87
N LEU A 92 13.37 0.83 2.72
CA LEU A 92 13.05 -0.14 3.77
C LEU A 92 12.77 -1.52 3.16
N ALA A 93 11.94 -1.59 2.13
CA ALA A 93 11.62 -2.84 1.46
C ALA A 93 12.88 -3.56 0.95
N ARG A 94 13.79 -2.84 0.29
CA ARG A 94 15.07 -3.40 -0.19
C ARG A 94 15.97 -3.89 0.93
N PHE A 95 16.00 -3.17 2.06
CA PHE A 95 16.84 -3.51 3.21
C PHE A 95 16.38 -4.79 3.91
N ILE A 96 15.06 -5.01 4.02
CA ILE A 96 14.48 -6.14 4.75
C ILE A 96 13.96 -7.26 3.86
N ASP A 97 14.06 -7.13 2.53
CA ASP A 97 13.67 -8.17 1.57
C ASP A 97 14.55 -9.42 1.72
N VAL A 98 13.92 -10.56 1.83
CA VAL A 98 14.60 -11.87 1.99
C VAL A 98 14.80 -12.62 0.67
N GLY A 99 14.48 -12.01 -0.45
CA GLY A 99 14.58 -12.65 -1.75
C GLY A 99 13.50 -13.73 -2.00
N GLY A 100 13.72 -14.54 -3.02
CA GLY A 100 12.86 -15.67 -3.39
C GLY A 100 11.64 -15.30 -4.21
N ALA A 101 10.60 -16.14 -4.15
CA ALA A 101 9.38 -15.91 -4.91
C ALA A 101 8.65 -14.64 -4.47
N ARG A 102 8.08 -13.93 -5.45
CA ARG A 102 7.25 -12.73 -5.26
C ARG A 102 5.77 -13.09 -5.37
N LEU A 103 4.94 -12.37 -4.65
CA LEU A 103 3.48 -12.52 -4.71
C LEU A 103 2.89 -11.27 -5.33
N ALA A 104 2.02 -11.42 -6.32
CA ALA A 104 1.33 -10.32 -6.96
C ALA A 104 -0.18 -10.50 -6.89
N ASP A 105 -0.89 -9.44 -6.54
CA ASP A 105 -2.35 -9.41 -6.58
C ASP A 105 -2.84 -7.98 -6.76
N GLY A 106 -4.09 -7.84 -7.18
CA GLY A 106 -4.73 -6.55 -7.45
C GLY A 106 -6.04 -6.39 -6.69
N THR A 107 -6.28 -5.17 -6.19
CA THR A 107 -7.55 -4.85 -5.57
C THR A 107 -8.15 -3.57 -6.14
N GLN A 108 -9.47 -3.55 -6.30
CA GLN A 108 -10.17 -2.34 -6.75
C GLN A 108 -10.47 -1.41 -5.58
N LEU A 109 -10.25 -0.12 -5.81
CA LEU A 109 -10.52 0.96 -4.87
C LEU A 109 -11.56 1.90 -5.48
N PRO A 110 -12.79 1.90 -4.96
CA PRO A 110 -13.82 2.86 -5.36
C PRO A 110 -13.40 4.28 -4.99
N VAL A 111 -13.57 5.24 -5.90
CA VAL A 111 -13.24 6.66 -5.64
C VAL A 111 -14.46 7.55 -5.57
N ALA A 112 -15.57 7.16 -6.21
CA ALA A 112 -16.85 7.85 -6.13
C ALA A 112 -17.99 6.88 -6.49
N SER A 113 -19.20 7.17 -5.97
CA SER A 113 -20.40 6.35 -6.19
C SER A 113 -21.67 7.15 -6.51
N TYR A 114 -21.57 8.47 -6.74
CA TYR A 114 -22.72 9.31 -7.08
C TYR A 114 -22.97 9.34 -8.60
N PRO A 115 -24.21 9.60 -9.05
CA PRO A 115 -24.54 9.69 -10.48
C PRO A 115 -23.71 10.77 -11.19
N GLY A 116 -23.13 10.42 -12.34
CA GLY A 116 -22.30 11.34 -13.12
C GLY A 116 -20.88 11.56 -12.58
N CYS A 117 -20.43 10.76 -11.60
CA CYS A 117 -19.07 10.86 -11.02
C CYS A 117 -17.96 10.76 -12.09
N GLN A 118 -18.17 10.04 -13.17
CA GLN A 118 -17.22 9.90 -14.27
C GLN A 118 -16.92 11.22 -15.01
N GLN A 119 -17.82 12.20 -14.94
CA GLN A 119 -17.66 13.48 -15.59
C GLN A 119 -17.41 14.62 -14.61
N ARG A 120 -17.94 14.50 -13.38
CA ARG A 120 -17.96 15.58 -12.37
C ARG A 120 -16.90 15.41 -11.27
N SER A 121 -16.29 14.25 -11.17
CA SER A 121 -15.25 13.96 -10.19
C SER A 121 -13.89 14.45 -10.68
N ASP A 122 -13.03 14.94 -9.80
CA ASP A 122 -11.61 15.23 -10.07
C ASP A 122 -10.82 13.96 -10.50
N PHE A 123 -11.44 12.78 -10.38
CA PHE A 123 -10.91 11.52 -10.91
C PHE A 123 -11.27 11.27 -12.38
N ALA A 124 -11.99 12.18 -13.04
CA ALA A 124 -12.25 12.09 -14.47
C ALA A 124 -10.93 11.99 -15.25
N GLY A 125 -10.83 11.00 -16.18
CA GLY A 125 -9.57 10.72 -16.86
C GLY A 125 -8.60 9.78 -16.14
N PHE A 126 -8.65 9.71 -14.81
CA PHE A 126 -7.79 8.84 -13.98
C PHE A 126 -8.50 7.53 -13.58
N ALA A 127 -9.76 7.61 -13.15
CA ALA A 127 -10.56 6.44 -12.78
C ALA A 127 -11.39 5.92 -13.96
N ARG A 128 -11.77 4.65 -13.91
CA ARG A 128 -12.67 3.98 -14.87
C ARG A 128 -13.60 3.00 -14.14
N TYR A 129 -14.64 2.54 -14.82
CA TYR A 129 -15.47 1.44 -14.33
C TYR A 129 -14.75 0.12 -14.49
N GLY A 130 -14.61 -0.62 -13.40
CA GLY A 130 -14.09 -1.98 -13.39
C GLY A 130 -15.00 -2.92 -12.63
N PHE A 131 -15.03 -4.20 -12.98
CA PHE A 131 -15.83 -5.20 -12.28
C PHE A 131 -15.08 -5.73 -11.06
N ALA A 132 -15.58 -5.44 -9.87
CA ALA A 132 -15.06 -5.94 -8.59
C ALA A 132 -15.59 -7.36 -8.36
N LYS A 133 -14.79 -8.38 -8.69
CA LYS A 133 -15.18 -9.80 -8.58
C LYS A 133 -15.62 -10.18 -7.17
N SER A 134 -14.93 -9.71 -6.13
CA SER A 134 -15.24 -9.99 -4.72
C SER A 134 -16.56 -9.39 -4.25
N GLN A 135 -17.05 -8.34 -4.91
CA GLN A 135 -18.28 -7.62 -4.57
C GLN A 135 -19.39 -7.84 -5.61
N HIS A 136 -19.13 -8.60 -6.68
CA HIS A 136 -20.06 -8.84 -7.80
C HIS A 136 -20.71 -7.57 -8.37
N ARG A 137 -19.96 -6.45 -8.42
CA ARG A 137 -20.48 -5.17 -8.94
C ARG A 137 -19.43 -4.38 -9.71
N PHE A 138 -19.90 -3.49 -10.58
CA PHE A 138 -19.03 -2.47 -11.17
C PHE A 138 -18.76 -1.36 -10.16
N VAL A 139 -17.51 -0.93 -10.09
CA VAL A 139 -17.06 0.21 -9.28
C VAL A 139 -16.39 1.24 -10.17
N TRP A 140 -16.70 2.50 -9.92
CA TRP A 140 -15.95 3.62 -10.49
C TRP A 140 -14.72 3.86 -9.61
N GLY A 141 -13.53 3.60 -10.16
CA GLY A 141 -12.36 3.65 -9.34
C GLY A 141 -11.07 3.33 -10.06
N VAL A 142 -10.11 2.93 -9.24
CA VAL A 142 -8.78 2.50 -9.67
C VAL A 142 -8.51 1.08 -9.17
N ARG A 143 -7.46 0.48 -9.71
CA ARG A 143 -6.90 -0.78 -9.23
C ARG A 143 -5.54 -0.51 -8.63
N LEU A 144 -5.35 -0.96 -7.40
CA LEU A 144 -4.04 -1.07 -6.76
C LEU A 144 -3.49 -2.45 -7.08
N VAL A 145 -2.37 -2.53 -7.79
CA VAL A 145 -1.59 -3.76 -7.98
C VAL A 145 -0.40 -3.71 -7.03
N LEU A 146 -0.21 -4.77 -6.27
CA LEU A 146 0.80 -4.88 -5.23
C LEU A 146 1.69 -6.08 -5.49
N LEU A 147 3.00 -5.88 -5.35
CA LEU A 147 4.03 -6.91 -5.35
C LEU A 147 4.61 -7.04 -3.94
N THR A 148 4.67 -8.26 -3.40
CA THR A 148 5.21 -8.52 -2.05
C THR A 148 6.23 -9.65 -2.06
N ASP A 149 7.03 -9.75 -1.00
CA ASP A 149 7.78 -10.95 -0.68
C ASP A 149 6.86 -12.04 -0.08
N ARG A 150 7.44 -13.21 0.24
CA ARG A 150 6.71 -14.35 0.83
C ARG A 150 6.17 -14.10 2.25
N ARG A 151 6.61 -13.05 2.93
CA ARG A 151 6.10 -12.64 4.26
C ARG A 151 4.97 -11.63 4.15
N GLY A 152 4.75 -11.08 2.95
CA GLY A 152 3.79 -10.02 2.68
C GLY A 152 4.38 -8.62 2.77
N LEU A 153 5.71 -8.47 2.77
CA LEU A 153 6.39 -7.18 2.71
C LEU A 153 6.13 -6.53 1.36
N PRO A 154 5.54 -5.31 1.30
CA PRO A 154 5.37 -4.59 0.05
C PRO A 154 6.72 -4.23 -0.59
N LEU A 155 6.99 -4.73 -1.78
CA LEU A 155 8.20 -4.45 -2.57
C LEU A 155 7.96 -3.35 -3.60
N GLY A 156 6.76 -3.30 -4.16
CA GLY A 156 6.33 -2.30 -5.11
C GLY A 156 4.81 -2.30 -5.28
N TYR A 157 4.29 -1.17 -5.72
CA TYR A 157 2.87 -1.05 -6.04
C TYR A 157 2.66 -0.03 -7.15
N THR A 158 1.56 -0.18 -7.87
CA THR A 158 1.11 0.80 -8.86
C THR A 158 -0.40 0.95 -8.82
N VAL A 159 -0.87 2.09 -9.30
CA VAL A 159 -2.30 2.45 -9.33
C VAL A 159 -2.68 2.73 -10.77
N VAL A 160 -3.62 1.97 -11.28
CA VAL A 160 -4.10 2.06 -12.66
C VAL A 160 -5.63 2.18 -12.68
N PRO A 161 -6.25 2.60 -13.79
CA PRO A 161 -7.71 2.59 -13.93
C PRO A 161 -8.30 1.21 -13.62
N ALA A 162 -9.51 1.15 -13.02
CA ALA A 162 -10.10 -0.11 -12.55
C ALA A 162 -10.38 -1.13 -13.66
N ASN A 163 -10.48 -0.72 -14.93
CA ASN A 163 -10.65 -1.59 -16.09
C ASN A 163 -9.33 -2.10 -16.69
N GLU A 164 -8.18 -1.61 -16.21
CA GLU A 164 -6.87 -2.04 -16.70
C GLU A 164 -6.65 -3.52 -16.39
N LYS A 165 -5.95 -4.22 -17.29
CA LYS A 165 -5.58 -5.62 -17.09
C LYS A 165 -4.48 -5.73 -16.03
N GLU A 166 -4.55 -6.76 -15.18
CA GLU A 166 -3.66 -6.91 -14.03
C GLU A 166 -2.20 -7.20 -14.40
N TYR A 167 -1.96 -7.80 -15.55
CA TYR A 167 -0.62 -8.23 -15.97
C TYR A 167 0.28 -7.11 -16.50
N GLU A 168 -0.28 -6.04 -17.11
CA GLU A 168 0.53 -4.93 -17.64
C GLU A 168 1.21 -4.12 -16.51
N PRO A 169 0.47 -3.67 -15.47
CA PRO A 169 1.09 -3.01 -14.33
C PRO A 169 2.10 -3.87 -13.57
N LEU A 170 1.92 -5.19 -13.58
CA LEU A 170 2.88 -6.11 -12.96
C LEU A 170 4.22 -6.13 -13.71
N ALA A 171 4.22 -6.03 -15.04
CA ALA A 171 5.46 -5.97 -15.81
C ALA A 171 6.32 -4.76 -15.40
N ASP A 172 5.69 -3.59 -15.24
CA ASP A 172 6.38 -2.36 -14.80
C ASP A 172 6.97 -2.51 -13.40
N LEU A 173 6.24 -3.15 -12.47
CA LEU A 173 6.73 -3.41 -11.11
C LEU A 173 7.93 -4.36 -11.09
N LEU A 174 7.94 -5.36 -11.96
CA LEU A 174 9.03 -6.34 -12.06
C LEU A 174 10.31 -5.74 -12.63
N THR A 175 10.22 -4.71 -13.47
CA THR A 175 11.40 -3.99 -13.98
C THR A 175 12.25 -3.40 -12.85
N GLY A 176 11.61 -2.94 -11.76
CA GLY A 176 12.29 -2.37 -10.59
C GLY A 176 12.56 -3.35 -9.44
N THR A 177 12.07 -4.59 -9.54
CA THR A 177 12.13 -5.58 -8.45
C THR A 177 12.53 -6.95 -8.99
N PRO A 178 13.79 -7.37 -8.83
CA PRO A 178 14.26 -8.66 -9.32
C PRO A 178 13.40 -9.83 -8.78
N ALA A 179 13.02 -10.73 -9.66
CA ALA A 179 12.24 -11.92 -9.34
C ALA A 179 12.57 -13.04 -10.33
N GLU A 180 12.78 -14.26 -9.82
CA GLU A 180 12.83 -15.47 -10.65
C GLU A 180 11.46 -16.13 -10.76
N ILE A 181 10.68 -16.05 -9.68
CA ILE A 181 9.36 -16.67 -9.58
C ILE A 181 8.36 -15.61 -9.09
N VAL A 182 7.27 -15.47 -9.81
CA VAL A 182 6.11 -14.64 -9.41
C VAL A 182 4.90 -15.55 -9.29
N ILE A 183 4.20 -15.47 -8.16
CA ILE A 183 2.96 -16.18 -7.89
C ILE A 183 1.82 -15.15 -7.90
N ALA A 184 0.81 -15.35 -8.73
CA ALA A 184 -0.30 -14.44 -8.91
C ALA A 184 -1.63 -15.16 -9.12
N ASP A 185 -2.76 -14.42 -9.11
CA ASP A 185 -4.07 -14.97 -9.44
C ASP A 185 -4.24 -15.21 -10.96
N LYS A 186 -5.30 -15.93 -11.32
CA LYS A 186 -5.68 -16.23 -12.71
C LYS A 186 -5.86 -14.97 -13.58
N GLY A 187 -6.17 -13.82 -12.97
CA GLY A 187 -6.29 -12.53 -13.66
C GLY A 187 -4.99 -12.04 -14.30
N PHE A 188 -3.85 -12.52 -13.82
CA PHE A 188 -2.53 -12.21 -14.36
C PHE A 188 -2.10 -13.12 -15.52
N TRP A 189 -2.96 -14.06 -15.91
CA TRP A 189 -2.65 -14.97 -17.01
C TRP A 189 -2.84 -14.32 -18.37
N GLY A 190 -1.84 -14.45 -19.23
CA GLY A 190 -1.87 -14.04 -20.63
C GLY A 190 -0.73 -14.72 -21.40
N ARG A 191 -1.05 -15.49 -22.45
CA ARG A 191 -0.04 -16.29 -23.18
C ARG A 191 1.16 -15.45 -23.64
N GLY A 192 0.95 -14.33 -24.29
CA GLY A 192 2.03 -13.44 -24.74
C GLY A 192 2.78 -12.77 -23.58
N TYR A 193 2.11 -12.54 -22.45
CA TYR A 193 2.72 -11.99 -21.25
C TYR A 193 3.65 -12.98 -20.56
N GLN A 194 3.23 -14.24 -20.41
CA GLN A 194 4.09 -15.30 -19.87
C GLN A 194 5.35 -15.52 -20.70
N THR A 195 5.24 -15.48 -22.04
CA THR A 195 6.39 -15.59 -22.94
C THR A 195 7.38 -14.45 -22.75
N ARG A 196 6.90 -13.21 -22.57
CA ARG A 196 7.78 -12.06 -22.28
C ARG A 196 8.50 -12.23 -20.95
N LEU A 197 7.78 -12.57 -19.88
CA LEU A 197 8.39 -12.78 -18.56
C LEU A 197 9.42 -13.92 -18.59
N ALA A 198 9.13 -15.01 -19.31
CA ALA A 198 10.07 -16.11 -19.47
C ALA A 198 11.34 -15.70 -20.22
N ALA A 199 11.25 -14.80 -21.20
CA ALA A 199 12.42 -14.22 -21.89
C ALA A 199 13.30 -13.39 -20.94
N ASP A 200 12.69 -12.75 -19.94
CA ASP A 200 13.37 -12.02 -18.88
C ASP A 200 13.81 -12.92 -17.70
N GLY A 201 13.71 -14.24 -17.84
CA GLY A 201 14.08 -15.23 -16.82
C GLY A 201 13.06 -15.37 -15.68
N ILE A 202 11.85 -14.81 -15.82
CA ILE A 202 10.82 -14.80 -14.78
C ILE A 202 9.78 -15.89 -15.05
N THR A 203 9.57 -16.77 -14.09
CA THR A 203 8.51 -17.79 -14.12
C THR A 203 7.26 -17.27 -13.43
N LEU A 204 6.17 -17.06 -14.17
CA LEU A 204 4.86 -16.70 -13.63
C LEU A 204 4.07 -17.97 -13.29
N LEU A 205 3.75 -18.15 -12.02
CA LEU A 205 2.92 -19.25 -11.52
C LEU A 205 1.52 -18.72 -11.20
N THR A 206 0.53 -19.21 -11.93
CA THR A 206 -0.90 -18.93 -11.67
C THR A 206 -1.64 -20.25 -11.46
N PRO A 207 -2.77 -20.28 -10.72
CA PRO A 207 -3.60 -21.44 -10.60
C PRO A 207 -4.13 -21.90 -11.96
N ASP A 208 -4.18 -23.21 -12.17
CA ASP A 208 -4.75 -23.78 -13.39
C ASP A 208 -6.26 -23.52 -13.50
N LYS A 209 -6.78 -23.49 -14.71
CA LYS A 209 -8.22 -23.31 -14.94
C LYS A 209 -9.03 -24.48 -14.40
N THR A 210 -8.48 -25.69 -14.51
CA THR A 210 -9.13 -26.94 -14.08
C THR A 210 -8.26 -27.64 -13.05
N ARG A 211 -8.85 -28.03 -11.93
CA ARG A 211 -8.18 -28.88 -10.92
C ARG A 211 -8.26 -30.33 -11.37
N THR A 212 -7.11 -30.98 -11.40
CA THR A 212 -6.97 -32.42 -11.72
C THR A 212 -6.23 -33.11 -10.58
N ALA A 213 -6.28 -34.44 -10.49
CA ALA A 213 -5.54 -35.20 -9.48
C ALA A 213 -4.03 -34.95 -9.59
N THR A 214 -3.51 -34.73 -10.80
CA THR A 214 -2.09 -34.50 -11.08
C THR A 214 -1.57 -33.14 -10.65
N ASN A 215 -2.43 -32.11 -10.59
CA ASN A 215 -2.02 -30.74 -10.21
C ASN A 215 -2.45 -30.35 -8.79
N LEU A 216 -3.13 -31.21 -8.06
CA LEU A 216 -3.76 -30.87 -6.77
C LEU A 216 -2.75 -30.40 -5.71
N ALA A 217 -1.58 -31.03 -5.62
CA ALA A 217 -0.54 -30.65 -4.66
C ALA A 217 0.04 -29.26 -4.98
N ARG A 218 0.32 -28.96 -6.26
CA ARG A 218 0.75 -27.65 -6.73
C ARG A 218 -0.32 -26.59 -6.45
N GLU A 219 -1.58 -26.86 -6.75
CA GLU A 219 -2.70 -25.95 -6.51
C GLU A 219 -2.86 -25.63 -5.02
N ARG A 220 -2.69 -26.58 -4.12
CA ARG A 220 -2.70 -26.37 -2.67
C ARG A 220 -1.54 -25.48 -2.22
N ALA A 221 -0.33 -25.70 -2.73
CA ALA A 221 0.83 -24.88 -2.43
C ALA A 221 0.64 -23.42 -2.92
N LEU A 222 0.13 -23.24 -4.14
CA LEU A 222 -0.19 -21.91 -4.66
C LEU A 222 -1.28 -21.22 -3.83
N ALA A 223 -2.33 -21.93 -3.43
CA ALA A 223 -3.41 -21.40 -2.61
C ALA A 223 -2.90 -20.93 -1.24
N SER A 224 -2.09 -21.74 -0.55
CA SER A 224 -1.52 -21.37 0.75
C SER A 224 -0.61 -20.15 0.66
N THR A 225 0.16 -20.03 -0.41
CA THR A 225 1.04 -18.87 -0.64
C THR A 225 0.22 -17.61 -0.94
N ARG A 226 -0.88 -17.72 -1.67
CA ARG A 226 -1.79 -16.60 -1.95
C ARG A 226 -2.48 -16.04 -0.70
N LEU A 227 -2.74 -16.85 0.31
CA LEU A 227 -3.29 -16.38 1.60
C LEU A 227 -2.40 -15.29 2.24
N VAL A 228 -1.12 -15.24 1.92
CA VAL A 228 -0.22 -14.19 2.41
C VAL A 228 -0.62 -12.83 1.86
N ILE A 229 -0.73 -12.69 0.54
CA ILE A 229 -1.09 -11.40 -0.08
C ILE A 229 -2.55 -11.02 0.20
N GLU A 230 -3.45 -12.00 0.31
CA GLU A 230 -4.82 -11.77 0.75
C GLU A 230 -4.86 -11.19 2.17
N SER A 231 -4.02 -11.69 3.09
CA SER A 231 -3.85 -11.14 4.44
C SER A 231 -3.28 -9.71 4.43
N VAL A 232 -2.39 -9.38 3.49
CA VAL A 232 -1.89 -8.01 3.30
C VAL A 232 -3.05 -7.07 2.93
N PHE A 233 -3.87 -7.45 1.96
CA PHE A 233 -5.05 -6.66 1.61
C PHE A 233 -6.09 -6.59 2.74
N ALA A 234 -6.24 -7.65 3.53
CA ALA A 234 -7.10 -7.64 4.71
C ALA A 234 -6.64 -6.57 5.74
N ASN A 235 -5.34 -6.45 5.99
CA ASN A 235 -4.80 -5.38 6.85
C ASN A 235 -5.04 -3.99 6.25
N LEU A 236 -4.74 -3.80 4.96
CA LEU A 236 -4.92 -2.52 4.28
C LEU A 236 -6.39 -2.07 4.26
N LYS A 237 -7.32 -2.97 3.96
CA LYS A 237 -8.77 -2.67 3.86
C LYS A 237 -9.46 -2.63 5.22
N GLY A 238 -9.11 -3.54 6.11
CA GLY A 238 -9.66 -3.64 7.47
C GLY A 238 -9.10 -2.57 8.38
N GLN A 239 -8.01 -2.85 9.09
CA GLN A 239 -7.42 -1.94 10.08
C GLN A 239 -7.10 -0.56 9.48
N MET A 240 -6.41 -0.51 8.34
CA MET A 240 -5.97 0.74 7.73
C MET A 240 -7.04 1.43 6.86
N ARG A 241 -8.22 0.84 6.68
CA ARG A 241 -9.39 1.41 6.01
C ARG A 241 -9.08 1.95 4.60
N LEU A 242 -8.35 1.20 3.79
CA LEU A 242 -7.91 1.64 2.47
C LEU A 242 -9.09 2.02 1.54
N GLU A 243 -10.21 1.29 1.58
CA GLU A 243 -11.40 1.57 0.76
C GLU A 243 -12.16 2.84 1.23
N HIS A 244 -11.93 3.28 2.47
CA HIS A 244 -12.50 4.51 3.05
C HIS A 244 -11.48 5.64 3.10
N HIS A 245 -10.69 5.82 2.04
CA HIS A 245 -9.57 6.76 1.97
C HIS A 245 -9.97 8.24 2.01
N LEU A 246 -11.22 8.60 1.74
CA LEU A 246 -11.77 9.96 1.69
C LEU A 246 -11.03 10.93 0.73
N ALA A 247 -10.19 10.42 -0.16
CA ALA A 247 -9.54 11.24 -1.18
C ALA A 247 -10.56 11.74 -2.21
N LYS A 248 -10.41 13.00 -2.62
CA LYS A 248 -11.25 13.63 -3.66
C LYS A 248 -10.49 13.89 -4.96
N THR A 249 -9.16 13.73 -4.95
CA THR A 249 -8.29 13.95 -6.11
C THR A 249 -7.32 12.78 -6.30
N PRO A 250 -6.78 12.54 -7.50
CA PRO A 250 -5.75 11.52 -7.74
C PRO A 250 -4.53 11.68 -6.82
N ALA A 251 -3.99 12.88 -6.67
CA ALA A 251 -2.85 13.15 -5.77
C ALA A 251 -3.18 12.83 -4.30
N GLY A 252 -4.42 13.15 -3.87
CA GLY A 252 -4.91 12.77 -2.55
C GLY A 252 -4.98 11.25 -2.37
N LEU A 253 -5.44 10.52 -3.39
CA LEU A 253 -5.51 9.06 -3.35
C LEU A 253 -4.11 8.43 -3.30
N CYS A 254 -3.18 8.90 -4.14
CA CYS A 254 -1.81 8.39 -4.16
C CYS A 254 -1.14 8.49 -2.78
N VAL A 255 -1.24 9.63 -2.12
CA VAL A 255 -0.67 9.77 -0.78
C VAL A 255 -1.38 8.91 0.27
N ARG A 256 -2.71 8.72 0.15
CA ARG A 256 -3.46 7.82 1.04
C ARG A 256 -3.05 6.35 0.89
N ILE A 257 -2.70 5.93 -0.31
CA ILE A 257 -2.15 4.60 -0.56
C ILE A 257 -0.72 4.53 -0.01
N ALA A 258 0.15 5.48 -0.39
CA ALA A 258 1.56 5.51 0.01
C ALA A 258 1.74 5.45 1.55
N GLN A 259 0.98 6.25 2.32
CA GLN A 259 1.07 6.25 3.79
C GLN A 259 0.69 4.90 4.41
N ARG A 260 -0.29 4.19 3.83
CA ARG A 260 -0.72 2.86 4.30
C ARG A 260 0.31 1.79 3.97
N ILE A 261 0.86 1.84 2.77
CA ILE A 261 1.93 0.92 2.36
C ILE A 261 3.18 1.13 3.23
N LEU A 262 3.56 2.39 3.52
CA LEU A 262 4.67 2.67 4.43
C LEU A 262 4.39 2.16 5.85
N ALA A 263 3.21 2.43 6.42
CA ALA A 263 2.83 1.95 7.74
C ALA A 263 2.84 0.42 7.83
N LEU A 264 2.34 -0.28 6.80
CA LEU A 264 2.42 -1.73 6.69
C LEU A 264 3.88 -2.22 6.63
N THR A 265 4.74 -1.58 5.83
CA THR A 265 6.16 -1.92 5.70
C THR A 265 6.89 -1.78 7.04
N LEU A 266 6.68 -0.67 7.75
CA LEU A 266 7.24 -0.44 9.07
C LEU A 266 6.72 -1.43 10.12
N GLY A 267 5.42 -1.75 10.11
CA GLY A 267 4.85 -2.74 11.01
C GLY A 267 5.43 -4.13 10.79
N ILE A 268 5.64 -4.54 9.53
CA ILE A 268 6.31 -5.81 9.19
C ILE A 268 7.78 -5.80 9.66
N LEU A 269 8.51 -4.70 9.47
CA LEU A 269 9.87 -4.55 9.98
C LEU A 269 9.92 -4.75 11.49
N LEU A 270 9.13 -4.00 12.25
CA LEU A 270 9.13 -4.05 13.71
C LEU A 270 8.69 -5.42 14.24
N ASN A 271 7.69 -6.03 13.63
CA ASN A 271 7.27 -7.39 13.98
C ASN A 271 8.39 -8.42 13.71
N THR A 272 9.10 -8.29 12.59
CA THR A 272 10.23 -9.15 12.26
C THR A 272 11.35 -9.02 13.28
N LEU A 273 11.70 -7.79 13.64
CA LEU A 273 12.73 -7.50 14.66
C LEU A 273 12.35 -8.00 16.06
N SER A 274 11.05 -8.02 16.37
CA SER A 274 10.50 -8.47 17.66
C SER A 274 10.17 -9.97 17.69
N GLY A 275 10.44 -10.72 16.61
CA GLY A 275 10.08 -12.15 16.50
C GLY A 275 8.59 -12.42 16.44
N ARG A 276 7.76 -11.42 16.14
CA ARG A 276 6.29 -11.55 15.98
C ARG A 276 5.93 -11.97 14.56
N PRO A 277 4.74 -12.54 14.34
CA PRO A 277 4.26 -12.80 12.99
C PRO A 277 4.23 -11.52 12.16
N ALA A 278 4.86 -11.51 10.99
CA ALA A 278 5.11 -10.31 10.19
C ALA A 278 3.87 -9.42 9.98
N ARG A 279 2.71 -10.02 9.76
CA ARG A 279 1.45 -9.31 9.47
C ARG A 279 0.53 -9.10 10.67
N ALA A 280 1.01 -9.29 11.90
CA ALA A 280 0.25 -9.02 13.14
C ALA A 280 0.21 -7.51 13.42
N LEU A 281 -0.54 -6.75 12.63
CA LEU A 281 -0.56 -5.29 12.70
C LEU A 281 -1.50 -4.71 13.76
N ALA A 282 -2.37 -5.52 14.36
CA ALA A 282 -3.30 -5.08 15.41
C ALA A 282 -2.56 -4.44 16.61
N ALA A 283 -1.31 -4.82 16.87
CA ALA A 283 -0.49 -4.23 17.91
C ALA A 283 -0.26 -2.71 17.74
N TYR A 284 -0.45 -2.18 16.53
CA TYR A 284 -0.18 -0.77 16.19
C TYR A 284 -1.45 0.07 16.06
N ASP A 285 -2.62 -0.43 16.46
CA ASP A 285 -3.90 0.26 16.28
C ASP A 285 -4.18 1.37 17.33
N GLY A 286 -3.30 1.51 18.30
CA GLY A 286 -3.39 2.54 19.35
C GLY A 286 -4.38 2.20 20.48
N ARG A 287 -4.81 0.93 20.60
CA ARG A 287 -5.67 0.42 21.67
C ARG A 287 -4.88 -0.23 22.80
#